data_46d303d50c3dbfa5ccdf1e8103829dc0
#
_entry.id   46d303d50c3dbfa5ccdf1e8103829dc0
#
_cell.length_a   1.000
_cell.length_b   1.000
_cell.length_c   1.000
_cell.angle_alpha   90.00
_cell.angle_beta   90.00
_cell.angle_gamma   90.00
#
_symmetry.space_group_name_H-M   'P 1'
#
loop_
_entity.id
_entity.type
_entity.pdbx_description
1 polymer ?
#
loop_
_entity_poly.entity_id
_entity_poly.type
_entity_poly.pdbx_seq_one_letter_code
_entity_poly.pdbx_strand_id
1 'polypeptide(L)'
;MQISISGKNMDTGLAFQEHAELSLNNIVEKYFNNAVSGHVTLEKGDSGFTVKTRVALSRRMELESTGRAPDAHAALDAAIEHAEKRLRRHKRRLKSHRSALTTLEEDDIDIAPMAVYAGAAQLPDASSDDDDLLPIVAELSYDIEVLTVDRAVMRLELGGLTM
;
A
#
# COMPACT_ATOMS: atom_id res chain seq x y z
N MET A 1 -9.19 -6.15 13.64
CA MET A 1 -8.37 -5.18 12.86
C MET A 1 -8.84 -3.78 13.21
N GLN A 2 -7.94 -2.79 13.32
CA GLN A 2 -8.34 -1.39 13.54
C GLN A 2 -8.67 -0.75 12.19
N ILE A 3 -9.89 -0.23 12.03
CA ILE A 3 -10.34 0.42 10.79
C ILE A 3 -10.56 1.91 11.07
N SER A 4 -10.00 2.75 10.20
CA SER A 4 -10.18 4.20 10.21
C SER A 4 -10.91 4.63 8.93
N ILE A 5 -12.01 5.35 9.08
CA ILE A 5 -12.83 5.81 7.97
C ILE A 5 -12.83 7.33 7.94
N SER A 6 -12.52 7.91 6.80
CA SER A 6 -12.45 9.36 6.62
C SER A 6 -13.15 9.81 5.34
N GLY A 7 -13.82 10.95 5.40
CA GLY A 7 -14.37 11.62 4.23
C GLY A 7 -13.46 12.76 3.79
N LYS A 8 -13.20 12.88 2.49
CA LYS A 8 -12.49 14.03 1.92
C LYS A 8 -13.52 15.02 1.42
N ASN A 9 -13.56 16.21 2.05
CA ASN A 9 -14.52 17.29 1.80
C ASN A 9 -15.99 16.90 2.03
N MET A 10 -16.25 15.89 2.84
CA MET A 10 -17.59 15.43 3.18
C MET A 10 -17.59 14.63 4.46
N ASP A 11 -18.75 14.55 5.10
CA ASP A 11 -18.94 13.72 6.27
C ASP A 11 -19.34 12.29 5.86
N THR A 12 -18.81 11.29 6.57
CA THR A 12 -19.18 9.89 6.39
C THR A 12 -20.28 9.53 7.38
N GLY A 13 -21.48 9.24 6.88
CA GLY A 13 -22.59 8.82 7.74
C GLY A 13 -22.31 7.49 8.44
N LEU A 14 -22.93 7.28 9.62
CA LEU A 14 -22.78 6.05 10.40
C LEU A 14 -23.06 4.77 9.60
N ALA A 15 -24.11 4.78 8.77
CA ALA A 15 -24.46 3.64 7.92
C ALA A 15 -23.33 3.25 6.95
N PHE A 16 -22.63 4.25 6.39
CA PHE A 16 -21.47 3.99 5.53
C PHE A 16 -20.30 3.42 6.32
N GLN A 17 -20.06 3.93 7.53
CA GLN A 17 -18.98 3.45 8.39
C GLN A 17 -19.21 2.00 8.79
N GLU A 18 -20.40 1.64 9.25
CA GLU A 18 -20.76 0.26 9.60
C GLU A 18 -20.62 -0.69 8.41
N HIS A 19 -21.10 -0.28 7.23
CA HIS A 19 -20.97 -1.08 6.01
C HIS A 19 -19.51 -1.29 5.61
N ALA A 20 -18.68 -0.25 5.69
CA ALA A 20 -17.25 -0.33 5.38
C ALA A 20 -16.49 -1.25 6.35
N GLU A 21 -16.77 -1.15 7.65
CA GLU A 21 -16.18 -2.00 8.67
C GLU A 21 -16.53 -3.48 8.47
N LEU A 22 -17.81 -3.78 8.27
CA LEU A 22 -18.28 -5.14 8.05
C LEU A 22 -17.67 -5.75 6.78
N SER A 23 -17.70 -5.00 5.68
CA SER A 23 -17.22 -5.47 4.38
C SER A 23 -15.71 -5.73 4.38
N LEU A 24 -14.92 -4.83 4.96
CA LEU A 24 -13.46 -5.00 5.07
C LEU A 24 -13.08 -6.15 6.00
N ASN A 25 -13.72 -6.27 7.17
CA ASN A 25 -13.46 -7.37 8.09
C ASN A 25 -13.76 -8.71 7.42
N ASN A 26 -14.89 -8.86 6.74
CA ASN A 26 -15.27 -10.09 6.05
C ASN A 26 -14.24 -10.54 5.00
N ILE A 27 -13.72 -9.59 4.21
CA ILE A 27 -12.71 -9.93 3.19
C ILE A 27 -11.40 -10.31 3.83
N VAL A 28 -10.96 -9.54 4.81
CA VAL A 28 -9.68 -9.79 5.46
C VAL A 28 -9.69 -11.14 6.17
N GLU A 29 -10.73 -11.45 6.94
CA GLU A 29 -10.86 -12.74 7.62
C GLU A 29 -10.89 -13.93 6.64
N LYS A 30 -11.52 -13.76 5.47
CA LYS A 30 -11.57 -14.78 4.43
C LYS A 30 -10.20 -15.14 3.83
N TYR A 31 -9.31 -14.18 3.71
CA TYR A 31 -8.05 -14.34 2.99
C TYR A 31 -6.81 -14.28 3.87
N PHE A 32 -6.84 -13.50 4.95
CA PHE A 32 -5.71 -13.26 5.85
C PHE A 32 -6.16 -13.19 7.31
N ASN A 33 -5.58 -14.01 8.16
CA ASN A 33 -5.90 -14.01 9.60
C ASN A 33 -5.27 -12.86 10.38
N ASN A 34 -4.33 -12.09 9.78
CA ASN A 34 -3.49 -11.12 10.48
C ASN A 34 -3.43 -9.77 9.77
N ALA A 35 -4.56 -9.10 9.56
CA ALA A 35 -4.52 -7.70 9.17
C ALA A 35 -4.31 -6.79 10.38
N VAL A 36 -3.43 -5.81 10.22
CA VAL A 36 -3.03 -4.87 11.28
C VAL A 36 -4.00 -3.70 11.33
N SER A 37 -4.21 -3.03 10.19
CA SER A 37 -5.07 -1.85 10.10
C SER A 37 -5.73 -1.72 8.74
N GLY A 38 -6.88 -1.05 8.71
CA GLY A 38 -7.60 -0.68 7.49
C GLY A 38 -7.86 0.83 7.45
N HIS A 39 -7.75 1.42 6.27
CA HIS A 39 -8.05 2.83 6.04
C HIS A 39 -9.00 2.95 4.86
N VAL A 40 -10.12 3.65 5.05
CA VAL A 40 -11.11 3.91 4.00
C VAL A 40 -11.25 5.41 3.84
N THR A 41 -11.11 5.88 2.61
CA THR A 41 -11.32 7.29 2.27
C THR A 41 -12.44 7.40 1.26
N LEU A 42 -13.50 8.14 1.62
CA LEU A 42 -14.61 8.49 0.75
C LEU A 42 -14.40 9.89 0.19
N GLU A 43 -14.41 10.03 -1.11
CA GLU A 43 -14.26 11.30 -1.82
C GLU A 43 -15.46 11.52 -2.76
N LYS A 44 -16.07 12.71 -2.70
CA LYS A 44 -17.12 13.12 -3.64
C LYS A 44 -16.47 13.92 -4.77
N GLY A 45 -16.67 13.46 -6.00
CA GLY A 45 -16.25 14.14 -7.22
C GLY A 45 -17.44 14.58 -8.06
N ASP A 46 -17.18 15.21 -9.19
CA ASP A 46 -18.22 15.73 -10.11
C ASP A 46 -19.06 14.60 -10.73
N SER A 47 -18.51 13.42 -10.89
CA SER A 47 -19.16 12.26 -11.51
C SER A 47 -19.64 11.19 -10.51
N GLY A 48 -19.71 11.52 -9.21
CA GLY A 48 -20.13 10.57 -8.16
C GLY A 48 -19.12 10.42 -7.04
N PHE A 49 -19.08 9.25 -6.43
CA PHE A 49 -18.25 8.95 -5.27
C PHE A 49 -17.07 8.06 -5.66
N THR A 50 -15.93 8.33 -5.06
CA THR A 50 -14.72 7.48 -5.14
C THR A 50 -14.36 7.01 -3.76
N VAL A 51 -14.24 5.70 -3.59
CA VAL A 51 -13.77 5.09 -2.35
C VAL A 51 -12.39 4.51 -2.59
N LYS A 52 -11.45 4.87 -1.72
CA LYS A 52 -10.10 4.29 -1.67
C LYS A 52 -9.97 3.49 -0.38
N THR A 53 -9.55 2.24 -0.50
CA THR A 53 -9.30 1.39 0.66
C THR A 53 -7.81 1.02 0.68
N ARG A 54 -7.21 1.10 1.86
CA ARG A 54 -5.84 0.68 2.12
C ARG A 54 -5.85 -0.21 3.34
N VAL A 55 -5.39 -1.45 3.21
CA VAL A 55 -5.34 -2.42 4.29
C VAL A 55 -3.91 -2.91 4.47
N ALA A 56 -3.34 -2.68 5.65
CA ALA A 56 -2.06 -3.24 6.03
C ALA A 56 -2.25 -4.70 6.50
N LEU A 57 -1.78 -5.63 5.69
CA LEU A 57 -1.87 -7.08 5.96
C LEU A 57 -0.73 -7.57 6.85
N SER A 58 0.43 -6.91 6.79
CA SER A 58 1.59 -7.11 7.65
C SER A 58 2.42 -5.83 7.68
N ARG A 59 3.52 -5.81 8.45
CA ARG A 59 4.38 -4.62 8.56
C ARG A 59 4.88 -4.06 7.21
N ARG A 60 4.87 -4.87 6.15
CA ARG A 60 5.44 -4.51 4.84
C ARG A 60 4.54 -4.84 3.65
N MET A 61 3.32 -5.30 3.89
CA MET A 61 2.40 -5.68 2.82
C MET A 61 1.10 -4.92 2.95
N GLU A 62 0.81 -4.09 1.96
CA GLU A 62 -0.40 -3.29 1.88
C GLU A 62 -1.25 -3.71 0.68
N LEU A 63 -2.55 -3.79 0.91
CA LEU A 63 -3.55 -3.94 -0.13
C LEU A 63 -4.19 -2.58 -0.38
N GLU A 64 -4.11 -2.11 -1.62
CA GLU A 64 -4.77 -0.88 -2.02
C GLU A 64 -5.84 -1.20 -3.08
N SER A 65 -7.03 -0.62 -2.94
CA SER A 65 -8.06 -0.71 -3.97
C SER A 65 -8.88 0.57 -4.06
N THR A 66 -9.47 0.78 -5.23
CA THR A 66 -10.29 1.96 -5.51
C THR A 66 -11.55 1.53 -6.24
N GLY A 67 -12.70 2.07 -5.80
CA GLY A 67 -13.99 1.91 -6.46
C GLY A 67 -14.62 3.26 -6.75
N ARG A 68 -15.40 3.33 -7.84
CA ARG A 68 -16.12 4.53 -8.25
C ARG A 68 -17.54 4.16 -8.62
N ALA A 69 -18.51 4.94 -8.13
CA ALA A 69 -19.92 4.77 -8.48
C ALA A 69 -20.69 6.08 -8.24
N PRO A 70 -21.90 6.21 -8.78
CA PRO A 70 -22.79 7.35 -8.50
C PRO A 70 -23.20 7.45 -7.03
N ASP A 71 -23.27 6.31 -6.32
CA ASP A 71 -23.59 6.19 -4.91
C ASP A 71 -22.39 5.77 -4.06
N ALA A 72 -22.32 6.25 -2.81
CA ALA A 72 -21.21 5.99 -1.91
C ALA A 72 -21.09 4.49 -1.52
N HIS A 73 -22.20 3.82 -1.24
CA HIS A 73 -22.22 2.40 -0.92
C HIS A 73 -21.81 1.55 -2.11
N ALA A 74 -22.33 1.86 -3.31
CA ALA A 74 -21.93 1.17 -4.52
C ALA A 74 -20.44 1.39 -4.88
N ALA A 75 -19.89 2.58 -4.58
CA ALA A 75 -18.46 2.84 -4.76
C ALA A 75 -17.60 2.02 -3.78
N LEU A 76 -18.09 1.84 -2.54
CA LEU A 76 -17.45 0.96 -1.56
C LEU A 76 -17.49 -0.49 -2.04
N ASP A 77 -18.63 -1.00 -2.47
CA ASP A 77 -18.78 -2.38 -2.95
C ASP A 77 -17.84 -2.66 -4.14
N ALA A 78 -17.72 -1.71 -5.06
CA ALA A 78 -16.77 -1.81 -6.18
C ALA A 78 -15.31 -1.85 -5.69
N ALA A 79 -14.93 -1.03 -4.69
CA ALA A 79 -13.59 -1.07 -4.11
C ALA A 79 -13.30 -2.41 -3.44
N ILE A 80 -14.29 -2.94 -2.71
CA ILE A 80 -14.24 -4.23 -2.03
C ILE A 80 -14.08 -5.39 -3.04
N GLU A 81 -14.83 -5.37 -4.12
CA GLU A 81 -14.70 -6.37 -5.19
C GLU A 81 -13.30 -6.37 -5.82
N HIS A 82 -12.75 -5.19 -6.08
CA HIS A 82 -11.37 -5.04 -6.57
C HIS A 82 -10.35 -5.58 -5.56
N ALA A 83 -10.51 -5.27 -4.27
CA ALA A 83 -9.69 -5.81 -3.20
C ALA A 83 -9.75 -7.34 -3.18
N GLU A 84 -10.95 -7.92 -3.22
CA GLU A 84 -11.15 -9.37 -3.20
C GLU A 84 -10.49 -10.05 -4.41
N LYS A 85 -10.62 -9.50 -5.60
CA LYS A 85 -9.96 -10.02 -6.81
C LYS A 85 -8.45 -10.05 -6.66
N ARG A 86 -7.84 -8.99 -6.10
CA ARG A 86 -6.40 -8.91 -5.84
C ARG A 86 -5.95 -9.92 -4.79
N LEU A 87 -6.64 -10.01 -3.65
CA LEU A 87 -6.35 -10.96 -2.58
C LEU A 87 -6.44 -12.41 -3.06
N ARG A 88 -7.49 -12.75 -3.82
CA ARG A 88 -7.66 -14.07 -4.38
C ARG A 88 -6.52 -14.44 -5.34
N ARG A 89 -6.09 -13.49 -6.18
CA ARG A 89 -4.97 -13.68 -7.10
C ARG A 89 -3.66 -13.88 -6.35
N HIS A 90 -3.39 -13.04 -5.35
CA HIS A 90 -2.22 -13.13 -4.48
C HIS A 90 -2.16 -14.48 -3.75
N LYS A 91 -3.26 -14.89 -3.08
CA LYS A 91 -3.33 -16.19 -2.38
C LYS A 91 -3.09 -17.37 -3.32
N ARG A 92 -3.61 -17.31 -4.56
CA ARG A 92 -3.37 -18.38 -5.56
C ARG A 92 -1.91 -18.43 -5.98
N ARG A 93 -1.24 -17.29 -6.18
CA ARG A 93 0.20 -17.24 -6.50
C ARG A 93 1.05 -17.76 -5.36
N LEU A 94 0.79 -17.33 -4.12
CA LEU A 94 1.48 -17.87 -2.95
C LEU A 94 1.37 -19.38 -2.87
N LYS A 95 0.19 -19.93 -3.14
CA LYS A 95 0.00 -21.40 -3.14
C LYS A 95 0.79 -22.10 -4.25
N SER A 96 0.87 -21.51 -5.45
CA SER A 96 1.66 -22.08 -6.55
C SER A 96 3.17 -21.97 -6.28
N HIS A 97 3.64 -20.87 -5.68
CA HIS A 97 5.04 -20.72 -5.25
C HIS A 97 5.43 -21.71 -4.16
N ARG A 98 4.58 -21.90 -3.17
CA ARG A 98 4.82 -22.89 -2.09
C ARG A 98 4.94 -24.31 -2.63
N SER A 99 4.21 -24.64 -3.69
CA SER A 99 4.32 -25.92 -4.37
C SER A 99 5.60 -26.05 -5.21
N ALA A 100 6.19 -24.95 -5.65
CA ALA A 100 7.45 -24.94 -6.43
C ALA A 100 8.71 -24.79 -5.55
N LEU A 101 8.56 -24.32 -4.31
CA LEU A 101 9.65 -24.00 -3.38
C LEU A 101 9.71 -24.95 -2.18
N THR A 102 9.54 -26.25 -2.38
CA THR A 102 9.76 -27.24 -1.29
C THR A 102 11.24 -27.33 -0.84
N THR A 103 12.11 -26.41 -1.26
CA THR A 103 13.56 -26.50 -1.02
C THR A 103 14.28 -25.22 -0.59
N LEU A 104 13.61 -24.09 -0.36
CA LEU A 104 14.30 -22.89 0.13
C LEU A 104 13.53 -22.28 1.30
N GLU A 105 14.23 -22.16 2.42
CA GLU A 105 13.75 -21.69 3.70
C GLU A 105 13.11 -20.29 3.60
N GLU A 106 11.95 -20.15 4.24
CA GLU A 106 11.28 -18.87 4.46
C GLU A 106 12.13 -18.10 5.46
N ASP A 107 12.84 -17.06 5.09
CA ASP A 107 13.25 -15.95 5.99
C ASP A 107 14.57 -15.25 5.72
N ASP A 108 15.13 -15.28 4.51
CA ASP A 108 16.20 -14.33 4.20
C ASP A 108 15.62 -13.10 3.47
N ILE A 109 15.06 -12.18 4.25
CA ILE A 109 14.80 -10.82 3.78
C ILE A 109 16.03 -10.00 4.13
N ASP A 110 16.97 -9.92 3.21
CA ASP A 110 18.08 -8.98 3.33
C ASP A 110 17.55 -7.56 3.20
N ILE A 111 17.74 -6.77 4.25
CA ILE A 111 17.41 -5.34 4.28
C ILE A 111 18.67 -4.58 3.98
N ALA A 112 18.74 -3.95 2.80
CA ALA A 112 19.84 -3.04 2.48
C ALA A 112 19.49 -1.61 2.96
N PRO A 113 20.29 -1.00 3.83
CA PRO A 113 20.07 0.41 4.17
C PRO A 113 20.42 1.30 2.98
N MET A 114 19.53 2.22 2.63
CA MET A 114 19.76 3.23 1.60
C MET A 114 19.69 4.62 2.24
N ALA A 115 20.75 5.41 2.06
CA ALA A 115 20.78 6.82 2.40
C ALA A 115 20.58 7.64 1.11
N VAL A 116 19.57 8.50 1.09
CA VAL A 116 19.32 9.43 -0.03
C VAL A 116 19.77 10.82 0.42
N TYR A 117 20.76 11.36 -0.25
CA TYR A 117 21.25 12.71 -0.03
C TYR A 117 20.59 13.64 -1.07
N ALA A 118 19.75 14.56 -0.62
CA ALA A 118 19.22 15.60 -1.47
C ALA A 118 20.23 16.75 -1.52
N GLY A 119 21.19 16.64 -2.45
CA GLY A 119 22.13 17.72 -2.76
C GLY A 119 21.50 18.68 -3.75
N ALA A 120 21.58 19.98 -3.51
CA ALA A 120 21.22 20.98 -4.51
C ALA A 120 22.17 20.84 -5.70
N ALA A 121 21.61 20.50 -6.86
CA ALA A 121 22.36 20.43 -8.12
C ALA A 121 22.72 21.84 -8.60
N GLN A 122 23.77 22.40 -8.07
CA GLN A 122 24.57 23.43 -8.71
C GLN A 122 26.02 23.18 -8.29
N LEU A 123 26.79 22.64 -9.23
CA LEU A 123 28.25 22.67 -9.13
C LEU A 123 28.67 24.13 -9.20
N PRO A 124 29.24 24.74 -8.16
CA PRO A 124 29.93 26.00 -8.31
C PRO A 124 31.25 25.72 -9.04
N ASP A 125 31.60 26.63 -9.94
CA ASP A 125 32.91 26.68 -10.60
C ASP A 125 34.03 26.50 -9.58
N ALA A 126 34.97 25.63 -9.93
CA ALA A 126 36.11 25.29 -9.11
C ALA A 126 37.07 26.50 -8.95
N SER A 127 36.82 27.34 -7.98
CA SER A 127 37.81 28.28 -7.44
C SER A 127 37.34 28.94 -6.14
N SER A 128 37.32 28.21 -5.05
CA SER A 128 37.54 28.79 -3.71
C SER A 128 37.88 27.66 -2.73
N ASP A 129 39.09 27.72 -2.22
CA ASP A 129 39.56 27.02 -1.01
C ASP A 129 38.77 27.58 0.20
N ASP A 130 37.61 27.06 0.45
CA ASP A 130 36.95 27.18 1.74
C ASP A 130 36.13 25.90 1.96
N ASP A 131 36.32 25.33 3.11
CA ASP A 131 35.77 24.11 3.67
C ASP A 131 34.21 24.26 3.84
N ASP A 132 33.54 24.62 2.75
CA ASP A 132 32.11 24.84 2.70
C ASP A 132 31.42 23.49 2.45
N LEU A 133 31.30 22.71 3.53
CA LEU A 133 30.44 21.56 3.60
C LEU A 133 29.06 21.98 3.14
N LEU A 134 28.67 21.50 1.96
CA LEU A 134 27.31 21.70 1.43
C LEU A 134 26.28 21.40 2.52
N PRO A 135 25.36 22.32 2.82
CA PRO A 135 24.38 22.08 3.87
C PRO A 135 23.54 20.86 3.52
N ILE A 136 23.63 19.82 4.35
CA ILE A 136 22.72 18.65 4.24
C ILE A 136 21.34 19.15 4.65
N VAL A 137 20.45 19.30 3.67
CA VAL A 137 19.09 19.78 3.89
C VAL A 137 18.19 18.71 4.50
N ALA A 138 18.40 17.46 4.14
CA ALA A 138 17.73 16.31 4.74
C ALA A 138 18.51 15.03 4.50
N GLU A 139 18.64 14.21 5.53
CA GLU A 139 19.12 12.84 5.45
C GLU A 139 17.94 11.91 5.74
N LEU A 140 17.53 11.14 4.73
CA LEU A 140 16.43 10.19 4.84
C LEU A 140 17.01 8.79 4.66
N SER A 141 16.89 7.96 5.68
CA SER A 141 17.26 6.55 5.61
C SER A 141 16.03 5.70 5.30
N TYR A 142 16.11 4.91 4.23
CA TYR A 142 15.08 3.95 3.85
C TYR A 142 15.63 2.53 3.94
N ASP A 143 14.87 1.66 4.55
CA ASP A 143 15.14 0.23 4.49
C ASP A 143 14.67 -0.32 3.14
N ILE A 144 15.61 -0.74 2.30
CA ILE A 144 15.31 -1.38 1.03
C ILE A 144 15.27 -2.89 1.24
N GLU A 145 14.12 -3.47 0.98
CA GLU A 145 13.91 -4.90 1.09
C GLU A 145 14.42 -5.62 -0.16
N VAL A 146 15.29 -6.60 0.02
CA VAL A 146 15.75 -7.46 -1.06
C VAL A 146 14.75 -8.57 -1.27
N LEU A 147 14.12 -8.61 -2.43
CA LEU A 147 13.08 -9.56 -2.78
C LEU A 147 13.43 -10.29 -4.08
N THR A 148 12.97 -11.53 -4.21
CA THR A 148 12.97 -12.18 -5.53
C THR A 148 12.03 -11.42 -6.47
N VAL A 149 12.32 -11.47 -7.79
CA VAL A 149 11.50 -10.78 -8.81
C VAL A 149 10.02 -11.13 -8.68
N ASP A 150 9.69 -12.39 -8.47
CA ASP A 150 8.31 -12.85 -8.32
C ASP A 150 7.63 -12.28 -7.07
N ARG A 151 8.34 -12.17 -5.94
CA ARG A 151 7.83 -11.53 -4.73
C ARG A 151 7.63 -10.04 -4.93
N ALA A 152 8.56 -9.37 -5.60
CA ALA A 152 8.46 -7.94 -5.93
C ALA A 152 7.23 -7.67 -6.82
N VAL A 153 7.02 -8.45 -7.87
CA VAL A 153 5.84 -8.34 -8.76
C VAL A 153 4.55 -8.58 -7.98
N MET A 154 4.48 -9.62 -7.16
CA MET A 154 3.29 -9.90 -6.33
C MET A 154 2.95 -8.73 -5.40
N ARG A 155 3.97 -8.09 -4.84
CA ARG A 155 3.80 -6.96 -3.92
C ARG A 155 3.33 -5.70 -4.64
N LEU A 156 3.89 -5.40 -5.81
CA LEU A 156 3.45 -4.30 -6.67
C LEU A 156 1.98 -4.45 -7.08
N GLU A 157 1.58 -5.65 -7.51
CA GLU A 157 0.18 -5.93 -7.87
C GLU A 157 -0.79 -5.77 -6.69
N LEU A 158 -0.37 -6.16 -5.48
CA LEU A 158 -1.20 -6.02 -4.28
C LEU A 158 -1.39 -4.55 -3.92
N GLY A 159 -0.32 -3.76 -3.95
CA GLY A 159 -0.34 -2.31 -3.71
C GLY A 159 -0.98 -1.49 -4.83
N GLY A 160 -1.37 -2.11 -5.95
CA GLY A 160 -1.98 -1.38 -7.08
C GLY A 160 -1.01 -0.53 -7.88
N LEU A 161 0.28 -0.74 -7.69
CA LEU A 161 1.33 -0.06 -8.45
C LEU A 161 1.51 -0.79 -9.79
N THR A 162 1.48 -0.03 -10.88
CA THR A 162 1.84 -0.51 -12.23
C THR A 162 3.32 -0.24 -12.48
N MET A 163 4.01 -1.22 -13.07
CA MET A 163 5.35 -1.00 -13.64
C MET A 163 5.27 -0.16 -14.89
#